data_6dd905d463ee7537a42e4f25564499be
#
_entry.id   6dd905d463ee7537a42e4f25564499be
#
_cell.length_a   1.000
_cell.length_b   1.000
_cell.length_c   1.000
_cell.angle_alpha   90.00
_cell.angle_beta   90.00
_cell.angle_gamma   90.00
#
_symmetry.space_group_name_H-M   'P 1'
#
loop_
_entity.id
_entity.type
_entity.pdbx_description
1 polymer ?
#
loop_
_entity_poly.entity_id
_entity_poly.type
_entity_poly.pdbx_seq_one_letter_code
_entity_poly.pdbx_strand_id
1 'polypeptide(L)'
;LYTLIIILLADFGRILLKYVFHASWIHTRTAFTVAGAICALLILLLSACGIFHAKYIKTTSYDVIINKTIPERTSMKVVLLADTHFGYNAGVLHARELVRKINKQKPDLVCIAGDIFDNEYDAIRNPEKLEKTLRGIKSTYGVYACWGNHDLNEEILAGFTFKHKDGDLSDIKDPRMKKFLEDSNIHILEDESVLINDQFYVIGRKDASLTEKIHETRKAPARLT
;
A
#
# COMPACT_ATOMS: atom_id res chain seq x y z
N LEU A 1 16.88 12.70 6.49
CA LEU A 1 16.41 14.09 6.61
C LEU A 1 16.22 14.50 8.09
N TYR A 2 15.34 13.80 8.85
CA TYR A 2 15.06 14.17 10.25
C TYR A 2 16.30 14.13 11.17
N THR A 3 17.26 13.22 10.93
CA THR A 3 18.54 13.16 11.65
C THR A 3 19.30 14.47 11.53
N LEU A 4 19.41 14.98 10.29
CA LEU A 4 20.09 16.25 10.03
C LEU A 4 19.38 17.41 10.73
N ILE A 5 18.05 17.44 10.68
CA ILE A 5 17.23 18.47 11.33
C ILE A 5 17.48 18.48 12.86
N ILE A 6 17.50 17.32 13.51
CA ILE A 6 17.73 17.20 14.95
C ILE A 6 19.12 17.75 15.31
N ILE A 7 20.16 17.41 14.54
CA ILE A 7 21.52 17.87 14.79
C ILE A 7 21.60 19.39 14.59
N LEU A 8 21.01 19.95 13.52
CA LEU A 8 21.01 21.38 13.25
C LEU A 8 20.24 22.16 14.32
N LEU A 9 19.11 21.65 14.80
CA LEU A 9 18.36 22.28 15.89
C LEU A 9 19.13 22.27 17.20
N ALA A 10 19.83 21.17 17.51
CA ALA A 10 20.67 21.07 18.69
C ALA A 10 21.86 22.05 18.63
N ASP A 11 22.48 22.19 17.47
CA ASP A 11 23.57 23.15 17.25
C ASP A 11 23.09 24.60 17.32
N PHE A 12 21.92 24.88 16.70
CA PHE A 12 21.30 26.20 16.80
C PHE A 12 20.97 26.56 18.26
N GLY A 13 20.39 25.63 19.00
CA GLY A 13 20.12 25.81 20.44
C GLY A 13 21.39 26.11 21.25
N ARG A 14 22.48 25.42 20.94
CA ARG A 14 23.81 25.69 21.55
C ARG A 14 24.32 27.09 21.24
N ILE A 15 24.22 27.51 19.98
CA ILE A 15 24.61 28.85 19.54
C ILE A 15 23.80 29.91 20.29
N LEU A 16 22.49 29.74 20.36
CA LEU A 16 21.58 30.64 21.07
C LEU A 16 21.93 30.74 22.56
N LEU A 17 22.13 29.62 23.24
CA LEU A 17 22.51 29.56 24.66
C LEU A 17 23.85 30.25 24.89
N LYS A 18 24.80 30.15 23.97
CA LYS A 18 26.09 30.84 24.06
C LYS A 18 25.97 32.35 23.95
N TYR A 19 25.32 32.83 22.88
CA TYR A 19 25.36 34.24 22.51
C TYR A 19 24.26 35.06 23.21
N VAL A 20 23.11 34.47 23.50
CA VAL A 20 21.99 35.19 24.16
C VAL A 20 22.03 35.01 25.67
N PHE A 21 22.30 33.80 26.16
CA PHE A 21 22.28 33.49 27.59
C PHE A 21 23.66 33.44 28.24
N HIS A 22 24.74 33.71 27.47
CA HIS A 22 26.12 33.72 27.94
C HIS A 22 26.53 32.48 28.73
N ALA A 23 25.96 31.32 28.41
CA ALA A 23 26.18 30.06 29.13
C ALA A 23 27.54 29.44 28.79
N SER A 24 28.54 29.69 29.63
CA SER A 24 29.93 29.23 29.43
C SER A 24 30.11 27.69 29.52
N TRP A 25 29.23 27.00 30.27
CA TRP A 25 29.33 25.55 30.48
C TRP A 25 29.05 24.72 29.20
N ILE A 26 28.45 25.31 28.15
CA ILE A 26 28.11 24.66 26.89
C ILE A 26 29.32 24.15 26.12
N HIS A 27 30.51 24.73 26.36
CA HIS A 27 31.75 24.31 25.73
C HIS A 27 32.43 23.15 26.46
N THR A 28 31.90 22.68 27.56
CA THR A 28 32.45 21.55 28.27
C THR A 28 32.29 20.26 27.49
N ARG A 29 33.28 19.36 27.57
CA ARG A 29 33.19 18.04 26.95
C ARG A 29 31.94 17.27 27.40
N THR A 30 31.57 17.43 28.67
CA THR A 30 30.39 16.82 29.26
C THR A 30 29.11 17.32 28.59
N ALA A 31 28.96 18.65 28.38
CA ALA A 31 27.78 19.22 27.70
C ALA A 31 27.65 18.70 26.26
N PHE A 32 28.74 18.58 25.53
CA PHE A 32 28.78 17.98 24.20
C PHE A 32 28.37 16.52 24.20
N THR A 33 28.87 15.72 25.12
CA THR A 33 28.54 14.30 25.21
C THR A 33 27.05 14.11 25.57
N VAL A 34 26.55 14.90 26.51
CA VAL A 34 25.11 14.85 26.91
C VAL A 34 24.22 15.27 25.74
N ALA A 35 24.51 16.36 25.06
CA ALA A 35 23.74 16.81 23.91
C ALA A 35 23.74 15.76 22.78
N GLY A 36 24.89 15.18 22.47
CA GLY A 36 25.02 14.10 21.50
C GLY A 36 24.23 12.86 21.88
N ALA A 37 24.27 12.47 23.15
CA ALA A 37 23.49 11.32 23.66
C ALA A 37 21.97 11.58 23.55
N ILE A 38 21.50 12.80 23.87
CA ILE A 38 20.10 13.19 23.72
C ILE A 38 19.69 13.13 22.23
N CYS A 39 20.49 13.69 21.31
CA CYS A 39 20.22 13.62 19.89
C CYS A 39 20.13 12.16 19.39
N ALA A 40 21.09 11.32 19.78
CA ALA A 40 21.11 9.91 19.42
C ALA A 40 19.86 9.18 19.93
N LEU A 41 19.46 9.43 21.18
CA LEU A 41 18.26 8.86 21.77
C LEU A 41 16.99 9.29 21.01
N LEU A 42 16.86 10.58 20.71
CA LEU A 42 15.72 11.10 19.93
C LEU A 42 15.64 10.49 18.54
N ILE A 43 16.76 10.36 17.85
CA ILE A 43 16.84 9.72 16.53
C ILE A 43 16.38 8.25 16.63
N LEU A 44 16.86 7.51 17.62
CA LEU A 44 16.48 6.11 17.83
C LEU A 44 14.97 5.99 18.15
N LEU A 45 14.44 6.83 19.02
CA LEU A 45 13.02 6.82 19.37
C LEU A 45 12.12 7.16 18.19
N LEU A 46 12.48 8.19 17.41
CA LEU A 46 11.72 8.57 16.22
C LEU A 46 11.79 7.47 15.14
N SER A 47 12.95 6.84 14.96
CA SER A 47 13.10 5.72 14.03
C SER A 47 12.26 4.53 14.45
N ALA A 48 12.30 4.14 15.72
CA ALA A 48 11.50 3.05 16.26
C ALA A 48 9.99 3.34 16.13
N CYS A 49 9.57 4.56 16.46
CA CYS A 49 8.19 4.99 16.32
C CYS A 49 7.72 4.95 14.86
N GLY A 50 8.56 5.45 13.92
CA GLY A 50 8.27 5.41 12.49
C GLY A 50 8.13 3.98 11.95
N ILE A 51 9.04 3.07 12.32
CA ILE A 51 8.97 1.66 11.94
C ILE A 51 7.70 1.00 12.50
N PHE A 52 7.35 1.32 13.74
CA PHE A 52 6.13 0.77 14.37
C PHE A 52 4.87 1.28 13.68
N HIS A 53 4.84 2.58 13.38
CA HIS A 53 3.71 3.21 12.70
C HIS A 53 3.53 2.73 11.26
N ALA A 54 4.63 2.57 10.52
CA ALA A 54 4.61 2.06 9.15
C ALA A 54 4.07 0.62 9.02
N LYS A 55 4.18 -0.18 10.08
CA LYS A 55 3.66 -1.56 10.12
C LYS A 55 2.21 -1.64 10.61
N TYR A 56 1.65 -0.54 11.08
CA TYR A 56 0.32 -0.54 11.66
C TYR A 56 -0.77 -0.39 10.58
N ILE A 57 -1.50 -1.46 10.32
CA ILE A 57 -2.66 -1.44 9.42
C ILE A 57 -3.88 -0.93 10.19
N LYS A 58 -4.43 0.22 9.79
CA LYS A 58 -5.64 0.80 10.36
C LYS A 58 -6.87 0.29 9.59
N THR A 59 -7.90 -0.11 10.31
CA THR A 59 -9.22 -0.42 9.74
C THR A 59 -10.16 0.75 10.00
N THR A 60 -10.81 1.24 8.95
CA THR A 60 -11.85 2.28 9.06
C THR A 60 -13.15 1.68 8.50
N SER A 61 -14.28 1.91 9.16
CA SER A 61 -15.58 1.42 8.74
C SER A 61 -16.46 2.56 8.29
N TYR A 62 -17.20 2.34 7.22
CA TYR A 62 -18.19 3.25 6.67
C TYR A 62 -19.50 2.48 6.45
N ASP A 63 -20.62 3.08 6.83
CA ASP A 63 -21.94 2.57 6.50
C ASP A 63 -22.48 3.33 5.29
N VAL A 64 -22.77 2.59 4.21
CA VAL A 64 -23.27 3.14 2.96
C VAL A 64 -24.67 2.58 2.69
N ILE A 65 -25.64 3.46 2.55
CA ILE A 65 -27.01 3.08 2.20
C ILE A 65 -27.15 3.12 0.68
N ILE A 66 -27.56 1.98 0.10
CA ILE A 66 -27.81 1.85 -1.34
C ILE A 66 -29.29 1.57 -1.51
N ASN A 67 -29.99 2.40 -2.30
CA ASN A 67 -31.42 2.24 -2.61
C ASN A 67 -31.64 1.15 -3.67
N LYS A 68 -31.10 -0.04 -3.43
CA LYS A 68 -31.27 -1.23 -4.26
C LYS A 68 -31.36 -2.45 -3.34
N THR A 69 -32.22 -3.37 -3.67
CA THR A 69 -32.37 -4.62 -2.93
C THR A 69 -31.57 -5.74 -3.60
N ILE A 70 -30.84 -6.48 -2.81
CA ILE A 70 -30.29 -7.77 -3.22
C ILE A 70 -31.20 -8.85 -2.65
N PRO A 71 -31.67 -9.80 -3.45
CA PRO A 71 -32.54 -10.88 -2.96
C PRO A 71 -31.88 -11.57 -1.75
N GLU A 72 -32.70 -11.83 -0.73
CA GLU A 72 -32.32 -12.53 0.50
C GLU A 72 -31.27 -11.85 1.39
N ARG A 73 -30.86 -10.60 1.10
CA ARG A 73 -29.89 -9.86 1.91
C ARG A 73 -30.31 -8.42 2.18
N THR A 74 -30.13 -8.02 3.44
CA THR A 74 -30.36 -6.63 3.88
C THR A 74 -29.07 -5.83 3.99
N SER A 75 -27.90 -6.51 4.03
CA SER A 75 -26.60 -5.87 4.14
C SER A 75 -25.51 -6.75 3.54
N MET A 76 -24.44 -6.12 3.09
CA MET A 76 -23.24 -6.76 2.58
C MET A 76 -22.01 -6.05 3.15
N LYS A 77 -21.07 -6.82 3.67
CA LYS A 77 -19.82 -6.30 4.18
C LYS A 77 -18.72 -6.45 3.13
N VAL A 78 -18.26 -5.33 2.60
CA VAL A 78 -17.14 -5.27 1.66
C VAL A 78 -15.90 -4.77 2.38
N VAL A 79 -14.80 -5.48 2.24
CA VAL A 79 -13.48 -4.98 2.61
C VAL A 79 -12.80 -4.46 1.35
N LEU A 80 -12.43 -3.19 1.36
CA LEU A 80 -11.63 -2.55 0.32
C LEU A 80 -10.23 -2.27 0.86
N LEU A 81 -9.21 -2.64 0.10
CA LEU A 81 -7.82 -2.31 0.37
C LEU A 81 -7.12 -1.92 -0.93
N ALA A 82 -6.03 -1.15 -0.80
CA ALA A 82 -5.15 -0.73 -1.87
C ALA A 82 -3.72 -0.58 -1.32
N ASP A 83 -2.76 -0.31 -2.20
CA ASP A 83 -1.40 0.11 -1.83
C ASP A 83 -0.72 -0.87 -0.87
N THR A 84 -0.80 -2.18 -1.15
CA THR A 84 -0.14 -3.18 -0.31
C THR A 84 1.36 -3.27 -0.54
N HIS A 85 1.83 -2.89 -1.73
CA HIS A 85 3.23 -2.79 -2.13
C HIS A 85 4.08 -3.98 -1.63
N PHE A 86 3.63 -5.20 -1.96
CA PHE A 86 4.41 -6.40 -1.63
C PHE A 86 5.73 -6.40 -2.40
N GLY A 87 6.83 -6.46 -1.67
CA GLY A 87 8.17 -6.37 -2.21
C GLY A 87 9.22 -6.43 -1.10
N TYR A 88 10.26 -5.60 -1.20
CA TYR A 88 11.36 -5.56 -0.23
C TYR A 88 10.92 -5.20 1.19
N ASN A 89 9.97 -4.26 1.32
CA ASN A 89 9.56 -3.69 2.61
C ASN A 89 8.32 -4.38 3.20
N ALA A 90 7.39 -4.80 2.35
CA ALA A 90 6.15 -5.47 2.72
C ALA A 90 6.20 -6.94 2.28
N GLY A 91 6.40 -7.85 3.19
CA GLY A 91 6.50 -9.28 2.92
C GLY A 91 5.50 -10.11 3.72
N VAL A 92 5.83 -11.39 3.93
CA VAL A 92 4.96 -12.39 4.57
C VAL A 92 4.41 -11.97 5.93
N LEU A 93 5.18 -11.26 6.75
CA LEU A 93 4.71 -10.82 8.08
C LEU A 93 3.63 -9.74 7.95
N HIS A 94 3.79 -8.82 7.00
CA HIS A 94 2.80 -7.79 6.71
C HIS A 94 1.51 -8.43 6.16
N ALA A 95 1.65 -9.36 5.20
CA ALA A 95 0.52 -10.11 4.65
C ALA A 95 -0.25 -10.90 5.70
N ARG A 96 0.43 -11.54 6.66
CA ARG A 96 -0.25 -12.26 7.76
C ARG A 96 -1.11 -11.34 8.61
N GLU A 97 -0.59 -10.16 8.95
CA GLU A 97 -1.35 -9.18 9.72
C GLU A 97 -2.52 -8.63 8.91
N LEU A 98 -2.33 -8.37 7.61
CA LEU A 98 -3.38 -7.96 6.69
C LEU A 98 -4.49 -9.02 6.62
N VAL A 99 -4.15 -10.27 6.33
CA VAL A 99 -5.11 -11.39 6.26
C VAL A 99 -5.85 -11.56 7.59
N ARG A 100 -5.15 -11.46 8.71
CA ARG A 100 -5.76 -11.53 10.04
C ARG A 100 -6.80 -10.43 10.25
N LYS A 101 -6.49 -9.20 9.84
CA LYS A 101 -7.40 -8.05 9.96
C LYS A 101 -8.59 -8.15 9.03
N ILE A 102 -8.38 -8.59 7.78
CA ILE A 102 -9.46 -8.85 6.82
C ILE A 102 -10.41 -9.91 7.39
N ASN A 103 -9.88 -11.06 7.79
CA ASN A 103 -10.69 -12.17 8.30
C ASN A 103 -11.45 -11.83 9.59
N LYS A 104 -10.89 -10.94 10.42
CA LYS A 104 -11.58 -10.42 11.62
C LYS A 104 -12.85 -9.66 11.25
N GLN A 105 -12.88 -9.02 10.08
CA GLN A 105 -14.08 -8.30 9.61
C GLN A 105 -15.19 -9.25 9.14
N LYS A 106 -14.88 -10.53 8.85
CA LYS A 106 -15.80 -11.50 8.25
C LYS A 106 -16.49 -10.93 6.99
N PRO A 107 -15.70 -10.53 5.96
CA PRO A 107 -16.26 -9.88 4.79
C PRO A 107 -17.09 -10.85 3.93
N ASP A 108 -18.10 -10.31 3.28
CA ASP A 108 -18.77 -11.01 2.20
C ASP A 108 -17.96 -10.95 0.90
N LEU A 109 -17.30 -9.82 0.65
CA LEU A 109 -16.50 -9.56 -0.53
C LEU A 109 -15.20 -8.84 -0.13
N VAL A 110 -14.10 -9.15 -0.81
CA VAL A 110 -12.84 -8.41 -0.68
C VAL A 110 -12.45 -7.84 -2.02
N CYS A 111 -12.17 -6.54 -2.07
CA CYS A 111 -11.69 -5.82 -3.24
C CYS A 111 -10.31 -5.23 -2.98
N ILE A 112 -9.38 -5.41 -3.92
CA ILE A 112 -8.03 -4.86 -3.90
C ILE A 112 -7.90 -3.88 -5.06
N ALA A 113 -7.78 -2.60 -4.74
CA ALA A 113 -7.83 -1.51 -5.71
C ALA A 113 -6.44 -1.08 -6.16
N GLY A 114 -5.64 -2.01 -6.67
CA GLY A 114 -4.33 -1.78 -7.26
C GLY A 114 -3.18 -1.59 -6.28
N ASP A 115 -1.99 -1.37 -6.84
CA ASP A 115 -0.71 -1.22 -6.15
C ASP A 115 -0.43 -2.37 -5.17
N ILE A 116 -0.60 -3.59 -5.71
CA ILE A 116 -0.42 -4.83 -4.94
C ILE A 116 1.07 -5.12 -4.78
N PHE A 117 1.84 -4.87 -5.82
CA PHE A 117 3.29 -5.09 -5.85
C PHE A 117 4.05 -3.78 -5.82
N ASP A 118 5.33 -3.87 -5.47
CA ASP A 118 6.26 -2.73 -5.46
C ASP A 118 7.16 -2.81 -6.71
N ASN A 119 6.56 -2.62 -7.88
CA ASN A 119 7.12 -2.58 -9.24
C ASN A 119 7.75 -3.87 -9.75
N GLU A 120 8.51 -4.61 -8.95
CA GLU A 120 9.28 -5.76 -9.40
C GLU A 120 8.84 -7.06 -8.71
N TYR A 121 8.57 -8.11 -9.50
CA TYR A 121 8.26 -9.43 -8.93
C TYR A 121 9.42 -9.99 -8.11
N ASP A 122 10.66 -9.77 -8.55
CA ASP A 122 11.85 -10.29 -7.89
C ASP A 122 12.14 -9.60 -6.54
N ALA A 123 11.48 -8.47 -6.25
CA ALA A 123 11.49 -7.84 -4.94
C ALA A 123 10.72 -8.64 -3.87
N ILE A 124 9.86 -9.58 -4.28
CA ILE A 124 9.06 -10.39 -3.36
C ILE A 124 9.93 -11.45 -2.72
N ARG A 125 10.15 -11.30 -1.42
CA ARG A 125 10.86 -12.32 -0.64
C ARG A 125 9.92 -13.48 -0.30
N ASN A 126 10.27 -14.70 -0.70
CA ASN A 126 9.49 -15.92 -0.47
C ASN A 126 8.07 -15.87 -1.07
N PRO A 127 7.94 -15.76 -2.41
CA PRO A 127 6.65 -15.63 -3.08
C PRO A 127 5.68 -16.76 -2.73
N GLU A 128 6.12 -18.03 -2.74
CA GLU A 128 5.28 -19.17 -2.38
C GLU A 128 4.64 -19.07 -0.98
N LYS A 129 5.40 -18.53 -0.01
CA LYS A 129 4.91 -18.34 1.34
C LYS A 129 3.95 -17.16 1.44
N LEU A 130 4.16 -16.14 0.62
CA LEU A 130 3.28 -14.99 0.51
C LEU A 130 1.95 -15.40 -0.12
N GLU A 131 1.97 -16.14 -1.25
CA GLU A 131 0.79 -16.73 -1.88
C GLU A 131 -0.03 -17.56 -0.90
N LYS A 132 0.63 -18.52 -0.21
CA LYS A 132 -0.03 -19.33 0.81
C LYS A 132 -0.67 -18.50 1.91
N THR A 133 -0.07 -17.36 2.26
CA THR A 133 -0.61 -16.45 3.26
C THR A 133 -1.84 -15.72 2.74
N LEU A 134 -1.77 -15.17 1.51
CA LEU A 134 -2.88 -14.46 0.88
C LEU A 134 -4.06 -15.37 0.57
N ARG A 135 -3.81 -16.64 0.20
CA ARG A 135 -4.83 -17.69 0.05
C ARG A 135 -5.65 -17.92 1.31
N GLY A 136 -5.14 -17.47 2.47
CA GLY A 136 -5.85 -17.51 3.75
C GLY A 136 -6.92 -16.43 3.93
N ILE A 137 -7.13 -15.53 2.96
CA ILE A 137 -8.24 -14.56 3.00
C ILE A 137 -9.56 -15.32 2.87
N LYS A 138 -10.50 -15.00 3.76
CA LYS A 138 -11.84 -15.63 3.81
C LYS A 138 -12.88 -14.60 3.43
N SER A 139 -13.69 -14.92 2.44
CA SER A 139 -14.84 -14.12 2.01
C SER A 139 -15.90 -15.01 1.40
N THR A 140 -17.17 -14.60 1.43
CA THR A 140 -18.28 -15.37 0.89
C THR A 140 -18.27 -15.38 -0.64
N TYR A 141 -17.92 -14.24 -1.24
CA TYR A 141 -17.99 -14.02 -2.69
C TYR A 141 -16.63 -13.93 -3.38
N GLY A 142 -15.56 -14.20 -2.65
CA GLY A 142 -14.21 -14.21 -3.21
C GLY A 142 -13.44 -12.90 -3.03
N VAL A 143 -12.25 -12.88 -3.62
CA VAL A 143 -11.31 -11.76 -3.61
C VAL A 143 -11.08 -11.31 -5.03
N TYR A 144 -11.33 -10.04 -5.30
CA TYR A 144 -11.17 -9.44 -6.62
C TYR A 144 -10.17 -8.28 -6.55
N ALA A 145 -9.36 -8.15 -7.59
CA ALA A 145 -8.36 -7.10 -7.67
C ALA A 145 -8.35 -6.45 -9.04
N CYS A 146 -7.86 -5.23 -9.11
CA CYS A 146 -7.43 -4.60 -10.35
C CYS A 146 -5.97 -4.18 -10.22
N TRP A 147 -5.32 -3.89 -11.33
CA TRP A 147 -3.95 -3.38 -11.37
C TRP A 147 -3.92 -1.89 -11.04
N GLY A 148 -2.89 -1.48 -10.31
CA GLY A 148 -2.51 -0.08 -10.13
C GLY A 148 -1.27 0.27 -10.96
N ASN A 149 -0.80 1.49 -10.83
CA ASN A 149 0.36 1.95 -11.60
C ASN A 149 1.69 1.34 -11.11
N HIS A 150 1.79 0.91 -9.85
CA HIS A 150 2.97 0.22 -9.32
C HIS A 150 2.98 -1.30 -9.57
N ASP A 151 1.93 -1.85 -10.16
CA ASP A 151 1.88 -3.27 -10.56
C ASP A 151 2.51 -3.51 -11.93
N LEU A 152 3.22 -2.53 -12.45
CA LEU A 152 3.98 -2.61 -13.68
C LEU A 152 5.45 -2.85 -13.35
N ASN A 153 6.10 -3.66 -14.18
CA ASN A 153 7.54 -3.90 -14.08
C ASN A 153 8.30 -2.67 -14.62
N GLU A 154 8.29 -1.57 -13.90
CA GLU A 154 9.03 -0.36 -14.25
C GLU A 154 10.35 -0.31 -13.49
N GLU A 155 11.46 -0.06 -14.20
CA GLU A 155 12.76 0.13 -13.56
C GLU A 155 12.76 1.39 -12.67
N ILE A 156 13.07 1.20 -11.39
CA ILE A 156 13.25 2.30 -10.45
C ILE A 156 14.75 2.60 -10.32
N LEU A 157 15.20 3.74 -10.80
CA LEU A 157 16.54 4.22 -10.57
C LEU A 157 16.52 5.41 -9.61
N ALA A 158 17.18 5.27 -8.45
CA ALA A 158 17.28 6.30 -7.42
C ALA A 158 15.95 6.90 -6.94
N GLY A 159 14.86 6.13 -6.95
CA GLY A 159 13.51 6.56 -6.55
C GLY A 159 12.71 7.27 -7.64
N PHE A 160 13.19 7.26 -8.88
CA PHE A 160 12.46 7.77 -10.03
C PHE A 160 12.10 6.60 -10.95
N THR A 161 10.82 6.52 -11.35
CA THR A 161 10.34 5.59 -12.37
C THR A 161 10.65 6.14 -13.77
N PHE A 162 11.29 5.36 -14.60
CA PHE A 162 11.55 5.68 -16.01
C PHE A 162 10.48 5.03 -16.85
N LYS A 163 9.59 5.83 -17.46
CA LYS A 163 8.62 5.32 -18.42
C LYS A 163 9.34 4.87 -19.69
N HIS A 164 9.11 3.64 -20.11
CA HIS A 164 9.53 3.19 -21.44
C HIS A 164 8.88 4.08 -22.51
N LYS A 165 9.71 4.57 -23.46
CA LYS A 165 9.27 5.48 -24.53
C LYS A 165 8.43 4.79 -25.61
N ASP A 166 8.44 3.48 -25.67
CA ASP A 166 7.76 2.71 -26.71
C ASP A 166 6.48 2.13 -26.12
N GLY A 167 5.35 2.67 -26.57
CA GLY A 167 4.01 2.52 -26.01
C GLY A 167 3.35 1.15 -26.06
N ASP A 168 4.09 0.05 -25.98
CA ASP A 168 3.51 -1.28 -25.83
C ASP A 168 3.53 -1.70 -24.35
N LEU A 169 2.36 -1.55 -23.72
CA LEU A 169 2.14 -1.86 -22.29
C LEU A 169 2.11 -3.37 -22.02
N SER A 170 2.08 -4.21 -23.05
CA SER A 170 2.04 -5.67 -22.90
C SER A 170 3.35 -6.24 -22.35
N ASP A 171 4.48 -5.59 -22.64
CA ASP A 171 5.81 -6.01 -22.20
C ASP A 171 6.17 -5.53 -20.78
N ILE A 172 5.35 -4.64 -20.20
CA ILE A 172 5.64 -4.01 -18.90
C ILE A 172 5.08 -4.86 -17.75
N LYS A 173 4.10 -5.73 -18.00
CA LYS A 173 3.53 -6.59 -16.97
C LYS A 173 4.29 -7.91 -16.87
N ASP A 174 4.88 -8.16 -15.69
CA ASP A 174 5.49 -9.46 -15.43
C ASP A 174 4.39 -10.54 -15.32
N PRO A 175 4.38 -11.55 -16.21
CA PRO A 175 3.34 -12.59 -16.18
C PRO A 175 3.33 -13.40 -14.87
N ARG A 176 4.46 -13.40 -14.14
CA ARG A 176 4.56 -14.04 -12.82
C ARG A 176 3.67 -13.37 -11.78
N MET A 177 3.44 -12.05 -11.88
CA MET A 177 2.53 -11.32 -10.99
C MET A 177 1.08 -11.80 -11.13
N LYS A 178 0.61 -11.98 -12.36
CA LYS A 178 -0.73 -12.51 -12.62
C LYS A 178 -0.88 -13.92 -12.07
N LYS A 179 0.08 -14.79 -12.39
CA LYS A 179 0.11 -16.17 -11.89
C LYS A 179 0.12 -16.21 -10.35
N PHE A 180 0.91 -15.36 -9.71
CA PHE A 180 0.97 -15.24 -8.24
C PHE A 180 -0.40 -14.92 -7.64
N LEU A 181 -1.16 -14.00 -8.24
CA LEU A 181 -2.49 -13.63 -7.74
C LEU A 181 -3.51 -14.76 -7.95
N GLU A 182 -3.48 -15.41 -9.13
CA GLU A 182 -4.30 -16.59 -9.41
C GLU A 182 -4.00 -17.73 -8.41
N ASP A 183 -2.73 -18.03 -8.18
CA ASP A 183 -2.27 -19.00 -7.19
C ASP A 183 -2.63 -18.59 -5.75
N SER A 184 -2.87 -17.32 -5.50
CA SER A 184 -3.36 -16.78 -4.22
C SER A 184 -4.88 -16.77 -4.08
N ASN A 185 -5.64 -17.31 -5.06
CA ASN A 185 -7.10 -17.23 -5.16
C ASN A 185 -7.62 -15.77 -5.21
N ILE A 186 -6.90 -14.90 -5.90
CA ILE A 186 -7.28 -13.50 -6.15
C ILE A 186 -7.59 -13.36 -7.63
N HIS A 187 -8.84 -12.95 -7.95
CA HIS A 187 -9.29 -12.78 -9.33
C HIS A 187 -8.96 -11.37 -9.81
N ILE A 188 -8.13 -11.27 -10.85
CA ILE A 188 -7.81 -9.99 -11.48
C ILE A 188 -8.87 -9.65 -12.52
N LEU A 189 -9.36 -8.41 -12.46
CA LEU A 189 -10.31 -7.84 -13.40
C LEU A 189 -9.64 -6.67 -14.14
N GLU A 190 -9.62 -6.74 -15.48
CA GLU A 190 -9.01 -5.74 -16.36
C GLU A 190 -10.05 -5.19 -17.35
N ASP A 191 -10.76 -4.13 -17.00
CA ASP A 191 -11.96 -3.62 -17.70
C ASP A 191 -13.05 -4.68 -17.86
N GLU A 192 -13.10 -5.58 -16.91
CA GLU A 192 -14.02 -6.71 -16.86
C GLU A 192 -15.04 -6.54 -15.76
N SER A 193 -16.19 -7.18 -15.94
CA SER A 193 -17.24 -7.29 -14.93
C SER A 193 -17.60 -8.74 -14.70
N VAL A 194 -17.73 -9.12 -13.44
CA VAL A 194 -18.19 -10.46 -13.04
C VAL A 194 -19.49 -10.34 -12.29
N LEU A 195 -20.51 -11.08 -12.74
CA LEU A 195 -21.78 -11.21 -12.03
C LEU A 195 -21.64 -12.24 -10.91
N ILE A 196 -21.91 -11.84 -9.69
CA ILE A 196 -21.81 -12.66 -8.51
C ILE A 196 -23.17 -13.21 -8.13
N ASN A 197 -23.33 -14.53 -8.16
CA ASN A 197 -24.56 -15.26 -7.79
C ASN A 197 -25.84 -14.68 -8.41
N ASP A 198 -25.78 -14.15 -9.63
CA ASP A 198 -26.88 -13.47 -10.31
C ASP A 198 -27.49 -12.28 -9.54
N GLN A 199 -26.73 -11.68 -8.62
CA GLN A 199 -27.24 -10.65 -7.70
C GLN A 199 -26.59 -9.28 -7.91
N PHE A 200 -25.28 -9.22 -8.10
CA PHE A 200 -24.55 -7.96 -8.27
C PHE A 200 -23.28 -8.15 -9.09
N TYR A 201 -22.79 -7.05 -9.66
CA TYR A 201 -21.56 -7.05 -10.44
C TYR A 201 -20.39 -6.52 -9.63
N VAL A 202 -19.23 -7.17 -9.78
CA VAL A 202 -17.92 -6.61 -9.43
C VAL A 202 -17.24 -6.19 -10.72
N ILE A 203 -16.82 -4.93 -10.80
CA ILE A 203 -16.20 -4.35 -11.99
C ILE A 203 -14.79 -3.90 -11.64
N GLY A 204 -13.78 -4.44 -12.32
CA GLY A 204 -12.40 -3.99 -12.23
C GLY A 204 -12.05 -3.13 -13.43
N ARG A 205 -11.56 -1.92 -13.18
CA ARG A 205 -11.12 -0.98 -14.22
C ARG A 205 -9.61 -0.94 -14.29
N LYS A 206 -9.08 -0.80 -15.49
CA LYS A 206 -7.65 -0.51 -15.68
C LYS A 206 -7.33 0.88 -15.13
N ASP A 207 -6.12 1.04 -14.62
CA ASP A 207 -5.63 2.35 -14.23
C ASP A 207 -5.59 3.31 -15.42
N ALA A 208 -5.99 4.55 -15.19
CA ALA A 208 -6.08 5.57 -16.23
C ALA A 208 -4.71 5.98 -16.78
N SER A 209 -3.65 5.86 -15.99
CA SER A 209 -2.29 6.14 -16.42
C SER A 209 -1.76 5.11 -17.43
N LEU A 210 -2.38 3.92 -17.47
CA LEU A 210 -2.02 2.82 -18.36
C LEU A 210 -2.68 2.92 -19.73
N THR A 211 -3.58 3.89 -19.97
CA THR A 211 -4.31 4.07 -21.21
C THR A 211 -4.17 5.48 -21.73
N GLU A 212 -3.28 5.70 -22.72
CA GLU A 212 -3.18 6.99 -23.41
C GLU A 212 -4.45 7.40 -24.19
N LYS A 213 -5.49 6.56 -24.25
CA LYS A 213 -6.71 6.78 -25.04
C LYS A 213 -7.99 6.67 -24.21
N ILE A 214 -8.09 7.37 -23.08
CA ILE A 214 -9.36 7.38 -22.32
C ILE A 214 -10.40 8.33 -22.89
N HIS A 215 -10.07 9.20 -23.82
CA HIS A 215 -11.06 10.15 -24.36
C HIS A 215 -12.10 9.53 -25.30
N GLU A 216 -11.89 8.36 -25.88
CA GLU A 216 -12.83 7.79 -26.86
C GLU A 216 -13.70 6.62 -26.39
N THR A 217 -13.45 6.01 -25.24
CA THR A 217 -14.18 4.79 -24.81
C THR A 217 -14.82 4.82 -23.44
N ARG A 218 -15.16 5.97 -22.89
CA ARG A 218 -16.13 6.06 -21.80
C ARG A 218 -17.55 5.77 -22.28
N LYS A 219 -17.79 4.65 -22.91
CA LYS A 219 -19.12 4.03 -22.86
C LYS A 219 -19.26 3.48 -21.45
N ALA A 220 -19.99 4.22 -20.62
CA ALA A 220 -20.49 3.65 -19.38
C ALA A 220 -21.11 2.30 -19.73
N PRO A 221 -20.87 1.22 -18.95
CA PRO A 221 -21.64 0.00 -19.12
C PRO A 221 -23.11 0.42 -19.13
N ALA A 222 -23.90 -0.15 -20.05
CA ALA A 222 -25.30 0.17 -20.21
C ALA A 222 -25.94 0.28 -18.83
N ARG A 223 -26.63 1.39 -18.57
CA ARG A 223 -27.32 1.60 -17.30
C ARG A 223 -28.14 0.37 -17.04
N LEU A 224 -27.80 -0.38 -16.03
CA LEU A 224 -28.66 -1.43 -15.50
C LEU A 224 -29.91 -0.70 -14.97
N THR A 225 -30.95 -0.69 -15.77
CA THR A 225 -32.29 -0.25 -15.38
C THR A 225 -32.87 -1.20 -14.35
#